data_3e734761aab639defb84c1cfb98502a3
#
_entry.id   3e734761aab639defb84c1cfb98502a3
#
_cell.length_a   1.000
_cell.length_b   1.000
_cell.length_c   1.000
_cell.angle_alpha   90.00
_cell.angle_beta   90.00
_cell.angle_gamma   90.00
#
_symmetry.space_group_name_H-M   'P 1'
#
loop_
_entity.id
_entity.type
_entity.pdbx_description
1 polymer ?
#
loop_
_entity_poly.entity_id
_entity_poly.type
_entity_poly.pdbx_seq_one_letter_code
_entity_poly.pdbx_strand_id
1 'polypeptide(L)'
;VSYCDYDVVVVGAGFSGLAATLFLANANRRVLLVDSQQGTRNHQALKAYNVVGYGNTSPHQIIAETNEQLDEFNKVKRCSLQVNRIMQREVYDDFLITLSDASSLTVKRVIFATGVTDLLPNIEGIQPFWPHNIFHCPYCIAYELRGLPLAIYSPNDEAYMMAKIIHKWTNDLTVFTEGQANFSAEQQHELDQLGIKINTQKICAVSGEPGQFMNFHLEGDKNHDVLLRRGMFIHLEFQLNNRALIDQLDLVITAEGIVSVDSNYQTSQAGVYAVGDMSHLFQKISHALHSANVAAFHIDHGLAMMPYY
;
A
#
# COMPACT_ATOMS: atom_id res chain seq x y z
N VAL A 1 -38.41 -1.98 -9.92
CA VAL A 1 -37.02 -1.51 -10.15
C VAL A 1 -36.56 -0.84 -8.88
N SER A 2 -35.57 -1.43 -8.19
CA SER A 2 -34.96 -0.71 -7.06
C SER A 2 -34.02 0.35 -7.67
N TYR A 3 -34.44 1.61 -7.54
CA TYR A 3 -33.58 2.74 -7.88
C TYR A 3 -32.51 2.86 -6.79
N CYS A 4 -31.26 2.48 -7.09
CA CYS A 4 -30.17 2.68 -6.14
C CYS A 4 -29.78 4.15 -6.06
N ASP A 5 -29.31 4.56 -4.87
CA ASP A 5 -28.81 5.93 -4.66
C ASP A 5 -27.59 6.22 -5.53
N TYR A 6 -26.68 5.23 -5.65
CA TYR A 6 -25.50 5.29 -6.51
C TYR A 6 -25.35 4.02 -7.36
N ASP A 7 -24.60 4.12 -8.43
CA ASP A 7 -24.22 2.97 -9.24
C ASP A 7 -23.09 2.21 -8.57
N VAL A 8 -22.11 2.93 -8.01
CA VAL A 8 -20.92 2.36 -7.35
C VAL A 8 -20.60 3.13 -6.07
N VAL A 9 -20.26 2.40 -5.02
CA VAL A 9 -19.51 2.94 -3.88
C VAL A 9 -18.04 2.53 -3.99
N VAL A 10 -17.15 3.51 -3.81
CA VAL A 10 -15.70 3.29 -3.70
C VAL A 10 -15.30 3.57 -2.27
N VAL A 11 -14.69 2.58 -1.61
CA VAL A 11 -14.28 2.67 -0.20
C VAL A 11 -12.77 2.87 -0.13
N GLY A 12 -12.34 4.07 0.25
CA GLY A 12 -10.95 4.52 0.30
C GLY A 12 -10.58 5.46 -0.85
N ALA A 13 -9.99 6.62 -0.53
CA ALA A 13 -9.56 7.64 -1.48
C ALA A 13 -8.02 7.68 -1.65
N GLY A 14 -7.37 6.52 -1.62
CA GLY A 14 -6.01 6.36 -2.08
C GLY A 14 -5.92 6.38 -3.61
N PHE A 15 -4.73 6.11 -4.17
CA PHE A 15 -4.51 6.13 -5.62
C PHE A 15 -5.48 5.24 -6.39
N SER A 16 -5.76 4.03 -5.91
CA SER A 16 -6.70 3.13 -6.58
C SER A 16 -8.15 3.61 -6.48
N GLY A 17 -8.57 4.12 -5.33
CA GLY A 17 -9.93 4.62 -5.16
C GLY A 17 -10.22 5.86 -6.00
N LEU A 18 -9.27 6.80 -6.04
CA LEU A 18 -9.36 7.98 -6.89
C LEU A 18 -9.37 7.63 -8.38
N ALA A 19 -8.51 6.70 -8.81
CA ALA A 19 -8.47 6.26 -10.20
C ALA A 19 -9.76 5.56 -10.64
N ALA A 20 -10.31 4.66 -9.80
CA ALA A 20 -11.60 4.02 -10.07
C ALA A 20 -12.74 5.05 -10.13
N THR A 21 -12.76 6.00 -9.18
CA THR A 21 -13.77 7.07 -9.16
C THR A 21 -13.69 7.94 -10.41
N LEU A 22 -12.50 8.35 -10.82
CA LEU A 22 -12.28 9.16 -12.01
C LEU A 22 -12.70 8.43 -13.28
N PHE A 23 -12.38 7.15 -13.43
CA PHE A 23 -12.82 6.33 -14.56
C PHE A 23 -14.35 6.27 -14.63
N LEU A 24 -15.00 5.92 -13.52
CA LEU A 24 -16.47 5.81 -13.45
C LEU A 24 -17.17 7.16 -13.63
N ALA A 25 -16.57 8.26 -13.17
CA ALA A 25 -17.03 9.61 -13.41
C ALA A 25 -17.06 9.94 -14.91
N ASN A 26 -15.96 9.63 -15.63
CA ASN A 26 -15.88 9.78 -17.09
C ASN A 26 -16.85 8.86 -17.82
N ALA A 27 -17.18 7.69 -17.27
CA ALA A 27 -18.24 6.81 -17.76
C ALA A 27 -19.66 7.31 -17.39
N ASN A 28 -19.77 8.52 -16.81
CA ASN A 28 -21.04 9.16 -16.45
C ASN A 28 -21.84 8.39 -15.38
N ARG A 29 -21.20 7.58 -14.53
CA ARG A 29 -21.81 6.83 -13.42
C ARG A 29 -22.01 7.71 -12.19
N ARG A 30 -23.01 7.37 -11.38
CA ARG A 30 -23.21 7.95 -10.04
C ARG A 30 -22.31 7.24 -9.07
N VAL A 31 -21.31 7.93 -8.53
CA VAL A 31 -20.29 7.35 -7.65
C VAL A 31 -20.31 8.03 -6.29
N LEU A 32 -20.31 7.24 -5.24
CA LEU A 32 -20.00 7.70 -3.89
C LEU A 32 -18.59 7.25 -3.52
N LEU A 33 -17.68 8.20 -3.29
CA LEU A 33 -16.35 7.95 -2.73
C LEU A 33 -16.39 8.19 -1.22
N VAL A 34 -16.15 7.13 -0.46
CA VAL A 34 -16.15 7.15 1.01
C VAL A 34 -14.72 7.01 1.50
N ASP A 35 -14.25 7.96 2.30
CA ASP A 35 -12.91 7.92 2.87
C ASP A 35 -12.91 8.38 4.33
N SER A 36 -12.23 7.63 5.20
CA SER A 36 -12.15 7.92 6.64
C SER A 36 -11.17 9.02 7.00
N GLN A 37 -10.44 9.59 6.02
CA GLN A 37 -9.45 10.65 6.19
C GLN A 37 -8.23 10.25 7.07
N GLN A 38 -7.97 8.95 7.22
CA GLN A 38 -6.81 8.45 8.01
C GLN A 38 -5.47 8.56 7.26
N GLY A 39 -5.50 9.06 6.03
CA GLY A 39 -4.33 9.18 5.15
C GLY A 39 -4.02 7.89 4.38
N THR A 40 -3.20 8.03 3.35
CA THR A 40 -2.75 6.89 2.52
C THR A 40 -1.44 6.32 3.06
N ARG A 41 -1.10 5.07 2.70
CA ARG A 41 0.12 4.37 3.13
C ARG A 41 1.39 5.21 2.99
N ASN A 42 1.48 6.01 1.93
CA ASN A 42 2.65 6.82 1.60
C ASN A 42 2.40 8.33 1.69
N HIS A 43 1.40 8.75 2.47
CA HIS A 43 1.04 10.18 2.59
C HIS A 43 2.19 11.07 3.10
N GLN A 44 3.12 10.51 3.88
CA GLN A 44 4.29 11.21 4.40
C GLN A 44 5.50 11.19 3.45
N ALA A 45 5.45 10.43 2.35
CA ALA A 45 6.54 10.36 1.38
C ALA A 45 6.69 11.71 0.66
N LEU A 46 7.95 12.16 0.53
CA LEU A 46 8.25 13.45 -0.08
C LEU A 46 8.00 13.48 -1.58
N LYS A 47 8.19 12.35 -2.26
CA LYS A 47 8.08 12.25 -3.72
C LYS A 47 7.60 10.86 -4.17
N ALA A 48 6.93 10.83 -5.32
CA ALA A 48 6.50 9.61 -6.02
C ALA A 48 7.48 9.26 -7.15
N TYR A 49 8.71 8.89 -6.78
CA TYR A 49 9.84 8.78 -7.73
C TYR A 49 9.61 7.87 -8.95
N ASN A 50 8.92 6.77 -8.79
CA ASN A 50 8.73 5.80 -9.88
C ASN A 50 7.33 5.89 -10.49
N VAL A 51 6.88 7.12 -10.77
CA VAL A 51 5.60 7.39 -11.44
C VAL A 51 5.83 8.28 -12.64
N VAL A 52 5.49 7.79 -13.84
CA VAL A 52 5.69 8.53 -15.09
C VAL A 52 4.95 9.87 -15.03
N GLY A 53 5.67 10.97 -15.31
CA GLY A 53 5.13 12.33 -15.26
C GLY A 53 5.15 12.99 -13.88
N TYR A 54 5.29 12.22 -12.78
CA TYR A 54 5.18 12.72 -11.41
C TYR A 54 6.44 12.54 -10.55
N GLY A 55 7.61 12.31 -11.14
CA GLY A 55 8.85 11.98 -10.42
C GLY A 55 9.34 13.02 -9.41
N ASN A 56 8.86 14.25 -9.46
CA ASN A 56 9.16 15.32 -8.51
C ASN A 56 7.96 15.76 -7.65
N THR A 57 6.83 15.06 -7.77
CA THR A 57 5.58 15.39 -7.11
C THR A 57 5.38 14.48 -5.90
N SER A 58 4.90 15.02 -4.78
CA SER A 58 4.58 14.20 -3.62
C SER A 58 3.29 13.38 -3.86
N PRO A 59 3.14 12.20 -3.23
CA PRO A 59 1.87 11.47 -3.25
C PRO A 59 0.67 12.32 -2.81
N HIS A 60 0.86 13.14 -1.80
CA HIS A 60 -0.15 14.06 -1.30
C HIS A 60 -0.63 15.06 -2.37
N GLN A 61 0.33 15.64 -3.11
CA GLN A 61 -0.01 16.60 -4.18
C GLN A 61 -0.78 15.93 -5.32
N ILE A 62 -0.36 14.72 -5.74
CA ILE A 62 -1.07 13.96 -6.80
C ILE A 62 -2.52 13.68 -6.37
N ILE A 63 -2.72 13.30 -5.11
CA ILE A 63 -4.04 13.05 -4.54
C ILE A 63 -4.89 14.34 -4.52
N ALA A 64 -4.29 15.48 -4.12
CA ALA A 64 -4.98 16.77 -4.09
C ALA A 64 -5.43 17.20 -5.50
N GLU A 65 -4.53 17.16 -6.48
CA GLU A 65 -4.82 17.50 -7.88
C GLU A 65 -5.92 16.58 -8.47
N THR A 66 -5.89 15.28 -8.13
CA THR A 66 -6.94 14.34 -8.57
C THR A 66 -8.28 14.65 -7.91
N ASN A 67 -8.29 15.06 -6.64
CA ASN A 67 -9.52 15.49 -5.97
C ASN A 67 -10.12 16.75 -6.60
N GLU A 68 -9.27 17.73 -6.98
CA GLU A 68 -9.72 18.92 -7.72
C GLU A 68 -10.33 18.54 -9.08
N GLN A 69 -9.71 17.60 -9.80
CA GLN A 69 -10.26 17.08 -11.06
C GLN A 69 -11.64 16.42 -10.86
N LEU A 70 -11.86 15.73 -9.74
CA LEU A 70 -13.15 15.12 -9.43
C LEU A 70 -14.25 16.13 -9.13
N ASP A 71 -13.94 17.38 -8.74
CA ASP A 71 -14.91 18.42 -8.48
C ASP A 71 -15.69 18.86 -9.74
N GLU A 72 -15.15 18.58 -10.93
CA GLU A 72 -15.83 18.86 -12.21
C GLU A 72 -17.01 17.92 -12.49
N PHE A 73 -17.10 16.77 -11.78
CA PHE A 73 -18.11 15.73 -12.04
C PHE A 73 -19.30 15.82 -11.07
N ASN A 74 -20.44 16.28 -11.55
CA ASN A 74 -21.66 16.47 -10.75
C ASN A 74 -22.28 15.18 -10.20
N LYS A 75 -21.95 14.01 -10.78
CA LYS A 75 -22.43 12.69 -10.37
C LYS A 75 -21.51 11.99 -9.35
N VAL A 76 -20.37 12.59 -9.01
CA VAL A 76 -19.47 12.12 -7.96
C VAL A 76 -19.83 12.82 -6.66
N LYS A 77 -20.05 12.04 -5.61
CA LYS A 77 -20.15 12.54 -4.24
C LYS A 77 -19.03 11.96 -3.40
N ARG A 78 -18.49 12.78 -2.52
CA ARG A 78 -17.44 12.38 -1.55
C ARG A 78 -17.98 12.57 -0.14
N CYS A 79 -17.67 11.62 0.75
CA CYS A 79 -17.97 11.79 2.16
C CYS A 79 -16.81 11.32 3.05
N SER A 80 -16.56 12.08 4.12
CA SER A 80 -15.51 11.82 5.11
C SER A 80 -16.07 10.98 6.25
N LEU A 81 -16.53 9.78 5.92
CA LEU A 81 -17.14 8.81 6.83
C LEU A 81 -16.45 7.45 6.67
N GLN A 82 -16.79 6.51 7.56
CA GLN A 82 -16.40 5.11 7.42
C GLN A 82 -17.61 4.28 6.98
N VAL A 83 -17.34 3.25 6.19
CA VAL A 83 -18.34 2.20 5.94
C VAL A 83 -18.29 1.23 7.11
N ASN A 84 -19.39 1.08 7.83
CA ASN A 84 -19.49 0.18 8.96
C ASN A 84 -20.10 -1.18 8.60
N ARG A 85 -20.96 -1.21 7.57
CA ARG A 85 -21.62 -2.43 7.14
C ARG A 85 -21.90 -2.42 5.66
N ILE A 86 -21.76 -3.60 5.02
CA ILE A 86 -22.16 -3.88 3.65
C ILE A 86 -23.03 -5.14 3.68
N MET A 87 -24.23 -5.06 3.15
CA MET A 87 -25.14 -6.19 3.09
C MET A 87 -25.63 -6.37 1.66
N GLN A 88 -25.38 -7.54 1.08
CA GLN A 88 -25.93 -7.88 -0.23
C GLN A 88 -27.43 -8.09 -0.13
N ARG A 89 -28.18 -7.57 -1.12
CA ARG A 89 -29.61 -7.82 -1.29
C ARG A 89 -29.83 -8.57 -2.61
N GLU A 90 -29.74 -9.88 -2.54
CA GLU A 90 -29.76 -10.77 -3.72
C GLU A 90 -30.95 -10.54 -4.64
N VAL A 91 -32.13 -10.35 -4.08
CA VAL A 91 -33.38 -10.10 -4.85
C VAL A 91 -33.29 -8.86 -5.76
N TYR A 92 -32.48 -7.87 -5.36
CA TYR A 92 -32.35 -6.59 -6.07
C TYR A 92 -31.03 -6.47 -6.86
N ASP A 93 -30.13 -7.46 -6.73
CA ASP A 93 -28.76 -7.42 -7.28
C ASP A 93 -28.05 -6.11 -6.92
N ASP A 94 -28.10 -5.75 -5.63
CA ASP A 94 -27.51 -4.55 -5.09
C ASP A 94 -27.02 -4.74 -3.64
N PHE A 95 -26.44 -3.68 -3.05
CA PHE A 95 -25.91 -3.67 -1.71
C PHE A 95 -26.51 -2.53 -0.89
N LEU A 96 -26.83 -2.80 0.38
CA LEU A 96 -27.13 -1.80 1.39
C LEU A 96 -25.84 -1.47 2.15
N ILE A 97 -25.45 -0.21 2.11
CA ILE A 97 -24.26 0.32 2.77
C ILE A 97 -24.71 1.11 3.99
N THR A 98 -24.12 0.84 5.15
CA THR A 98 -24.33 1.64 6.37
C THR A 98 -23.05 2.38 6.73
N LEU A 99 -23.14 3.69 6.89
CA LEU A 99 -22.03 4.57 7.21
C LEU A 99 -21.89 4.78 8.72
N SER A 100 -20.79 5.41 9.15
CA SER A 100 -20.46 5.63 10.57
C SER A 100 -21.40 6.59 11.30
N ASP A 101 -22.14 7.42 10.56
CA ASP A 101 -23.19 8.29 11.09
C ASP A 101 -24.58 7.60 11.18
N ALA A 102 -24.61 6.28 10.97
CA ALA A 102 -25.79 5.44 10.90
C ALA A 102 -26.71 5.69 9.68
N SER A 103 -26.33 6.55 8.75
CA SER A 103 -27.04 6.66 7.49
C SER A 103 -26.84 5.41 6.63
N SER A 104 -27.82 5.12 5.77
CA SER A 104 -27.75 3.96 4.87
C SER A 104 -28.14 4.36 3.46
N LEU A 105 -27.50 3.73 2.48
CA LEU A 105 -27.73 3.96 1.07
C LEU A 105 -27.58 2.65 0.28
N THR A 106 -28.10 2.65 -0.94
CA THR A 106 -28.08 1.49 -1.82
C THR A 106 -27.20 1.71 -3.03
N VAL A 107 -26.41 0.69 -3.40
CA VAL A 107 -25.49 0.74 -4.54
C VAL A 107 -25.52 -0.55 -5.35
N LYS A 108 -25.25 -0.46 -6.65
CA LYS A 108 -25.19 -1.64 -7.51
C LYS A 108 -23.89 -2.42 -7.35
N ARG A 109 -22.75 -1.75 -7.14
CA ARG A 109 -21.43 -2.37 -7.04
C ARG A 109 -20.59 -1.71 -5.97
N VAL A 110 -19.65 -2.48 -5.41
CA VAL A 110 -18.74 -2.04 -4.35
C VAL A 110 -17.29 -2.21 -4.83
N ILE A 111 -16.46 -1.18 -4.66
CA ILE A 111 -15.02 -1.25 -4.85
C ILE A 111 -14.34 -1.01 -3.50
N PHE A 112 -13.62 -2.01 -3.00
CA PHE A 112 -12.65 -1.82 -1.92
C PHE A 112 -11.33 -1.29 -2.48
N ALA A 113 -10.93 -0.12 -2.02
CA ALA A 113 -9.67 0.55 -2.32
C ALA A 113 -8.95 0.98 -1.04
N THR A 114 -9.15 0.20 0.03
CA THR A 114 -8.74 0.55 1.40
C THR A 114 -7.27 0.32 1.67
N GLY A 115 -6.58 -0.41 0.80
CA GLY A 115 -5.15 -0.68 0.89
C GLY A 115 -4.76 -1.50 2.13
N VAL A 116 -3.51 -1.30 2.55
CA VAL A 116 -2.87 -2.03 3.65
C VAL A 116 -2.15 -1.06 4.59
N THR A 117 -1.88 -1.52 5.81
CA THR A 117 -1.01 -0.84 6.78
C THR A 117 0.22 -1.69 7.04
N ASP A 118 1.41 -1.09 6.92
CA ASP A 118 2.68 -1.74 7.20
C ASP A 118 2.88 -1.97 8.70
N LEU A 119 3.42 -3.12 9.05
CA LEU A 119 3.77 -3.51 10.41
C LEU A 119 5.27 -3.35 10.61
N LEU A 120 5.67 -2.28 11.29
CA LEU A 120 7.07 -2.06 11.63
C LEU A 120 7.52 -3.05 12.72
N PRO A 121 8.80 -3.51 12.70
CA PRO A 121 9.34 -4.34 13.76
C PRO A 121 9.37 -3.57 15.08
N ASN A 122 9.35 -4.32 16.17
CA ASN A 122 9.42 -3.74 17.52
C ASN A 122 10.87 -3.32 17.87
N ILE A 123 11.32 -2.22 17.28
CA ILE A 123 12.61 -1.58 17.53
C ILE A 123 12.32 -0.20 18.14
N GLU A 124 12.93 0.10 19.27
CA GLU A 124 12.73 1.40 19.94
C GLU A 124 13.12 2.57 19.03
N GLY A 125 12.29 3.60 18.96
CA GLY A 125 12.54 4.81 18.18
C GLY A 125 12.39 4.67 16.67
N ILE A 126 11.91 3.53 16.13
CA ILE A 126 11.83 3.29 14.69
C ILE A 126 10.72 4.12 13.99
N GLN A 127 9.60 4.36 14.66
CA GLN A 127 8.40 4.95 14.06
C GLN A 127 8.62 6.30 13.33
N PRO A 128 9.36 7.28 13.89
CA PRO A 128 9.56 8.56 13.21
C PRO A 128 10.37 8.47 11.91
N PHE A 129 11.12 7.38 11.71
CA PHE A 129 11.94 7.18 10.52
C PHE A 129 11.16 6.57 9.35
N TRP A 130 9.96 6.07 9.57
CA TRP A 130 9.06 5.61 8.53
C TRP A 130 8.16 6.76 8.05
N PRO A 131 8.11 7.04 6.73
CA PRO A 131 8.88 6.50 5.59
C PRO A 131 10.05 7.42 5.16
N HIS A 132 10.73 8.10 6.08
CA HIS A 132 11.77 9.08 5.77
C HIS A 132 13.17 8.48 5.55
N ASN A 133 13.47 7.42 6.30
CA ASN A 133 14.75 6.69 6.24
C ASN A 133 14.56 5.18 6.12
N ILE A 134 13.37 4.67 6.46
CA ILE A 134 13.04 3.25 6.42
C ILE A 134 12.09 3.02 5.26
N PHE A 135 12.39 2.03 4.41
CA PHE A 135 11.72 1.81 3.14
C PHE A 135 11.53 0.33 2.88
N HIS A 136 10.36 -0.05 2.35
CA HIS A 136 10.13 -1.42 1.91
C HIS A 136 10.52 -1.65 0.44
N CYS A 137 10.60 -0.60 -0.38
CA CYS A 137 10.80 -0.71 -1.82
C CYS A 137 12.10 -0.03 -2.27
N PRO A 138 13.14 -0.79 -2.65
CA PRO A 138 14.38 -0.19 -3.14
C PRO A 138 14.19 0.58 -4.45
N TYR A 139 13.37 0.09 -5.37
CA TYR A 139 13.11 0.74 -6.66
C TYR A 139 12.38 2.08 -6.55
N CYS A 140 11.83 2.39 -5.38
CA CYS A 140 11.09 3.62 -5.14
C CYS A 140 11.99 4.77 -4.67
N ILE A 141 13.17 4.48 -4.09
CA ILE A 141 13.98 5.50 -3.41
C ILE A 141 15.50 5.27 -3.48
N ALA A 142 15.99 4.03 -3.71
CA ALA A 142 17.41 3.74 -3.57
C ALA A 142 18.30 4.55 -4.50
N TYR A 143 17.79 4.96 -5.67
CA TYR A 143 18.53 5.83 -6.59
C TYR A 143 18.87 7.19 -5.96
N GLU A 144 17.96 7.74 -5.16
CA GLU A 144 18.17 9.01 -4.46
C GLU A 144 19.18 8.89 -3.30
N LEU A 145 19.32 7.67 -2.78
CA LEU A 145 20.24 7.34 -1.68
C LEU A 145 21.58 6.76 -2.17
N ARG A 146 21.82 6.75 -3.49
CA ARG A 146 23.01 6.16 -4.07
C ARG A 146 24.31 6.79 -3.54
N GLY A 147 25.31 5.94 -3.32
CA GLY A 147 26.61 6.36 -2.77
C GLY A 147 26.60 6.65 -1.26
N LEU A 148 25.45 6.62 -0.60
CA LEU A 148 25.35 6.84 0.84
C LEU A 148 25.43 5.50 1.61
N PRO A 149 25.82 5.53 2.90
CA PRO A 149 25.79 4.35 3.76
C PRO A 149 24.35 3.87 3.95
N LEU A 150 24.06 2.63 3.55
CA LEU A 150 22.74 2.01 3.65
C LEU A 150 22.73 0.79 4.57
N ALA A 151 21.55 0.47 5.06
CA ALA A 151 21.29 -0.75 5.82
C ALA A 151 20.20 -1.59 5.16
N ILE A 152 20.22 -2.87 5.48
CA ILE A 152 19.12 -3.81 5.28
C ILE A 152 18.81 -4.44 6.64
N TYR A 153 17.53 -4.53 6.96
CA TYR A 153 17.06 -5.36 8.07
C TYR A 153 16.28 -6.54 7.49
N SER A 154 16.84 -7.72 7.62
CA SER A 154 16.27 -8.96 7.08
C SER A 154 16.69 -10.16 7.94
N PRO A 155 15.94 -10.46 9.02
CA PRO A 155 16.19 -11.60 9.88
C PRO A 155 15.64 -12.90 9.26
N ASN A 156 15.92 -13.14 7.98
CA ASN A 156 15.48 -14.31 7.23
C ASN A 156 16.39 -14.55 6.00
N ASP A 157 16.10 -15.59 5.24
CA ASP A 157 16.91 -16.00 4.09
C ASP A 157 16.79 -15.05 2.87
N GLU A 158 15.90 -14.08 2.88
CA GLU A 158 15.82 -13.05 1.83
C GLU A 158 16.98 -12.05 1.89
N ALA A 159 17.71 -12.01 3.01
CA ALA A 159 18.82 -11.09 3.26
C ALA A 159 19.86 -11.11 2.14
N TYR A 160 20.20 -12.28 1.59
CA TYR A 160 21.14 -12.41 0.48
C TYR A 160 20.65 -11.71 -0.79
N MET A 161 19.41 -11.99 -1.20
CA MET A 161 18.82 -11.38 -2.39
C MET A 161 18.71 -9.87 -2.24
N MET A 162 18.23 -9.39 -1.10
CA MET A 162 18.12 -7.96 -0.81
C MET A 162 19.49 -7.27 -0.83
N ALA A 163 20.52 -7.90 -0.27
CA ALA A 163 21.88 -7.38 -0.27
C ALA A 163 22.40 -7.16 -1.70
N LYS A 164 22.26 -8.14 -2.57
CA LYS A 164 22.66 -8.04 -3.98
C LYS A 164 21.86 -6.99 -4.76
N ILE A 165 20.59 -6.85 -4.49
CA ILE A 165 19.74 -5.84 -5.12
C ILE A 165 20.20 -4.44 -4.71
N ILE A 166 20.41 -4.19 -3.42
CA ILE A 166 20.67 -2.85 -2.88
C ILE A 166 22.14 -2.44 -3.09
N HIS A 167 23.07 -3.38 -3.12
CA HIS A 167 24.48 -3.10 -3.43
C HIS A 167 24.71 -2.33 -4.75
N LYS A 168 23.77 -2.40 -5.69
CA LYS A 168 23.84 -1.64 -6.96
C LYS A 168 23.89 -0.11 -6.75
N TRP A 169 23.45 0.36 -5.60
CA TRP A 169 23.37 1.80 -5.29
C TRP A 169 24.40 2.26 -4.27
N THR A 170 25.04 1.33 -3.53
CA THR A 170 26.03 1.70 -2.53
C THR A 170 27.08 0.61 -2.30
N ASN A 171 28.33 1.04 -2.06
CA ASN A 171 29.42 0.15 -1.63
C ASN A 171 29.56 0.09 -0.09
N ASP A 172 28.83 0.95 0.66
CA ASP A 172 28.78 0.89 2.13
C ASP A 172 27.42 0.37 2.58
N LEU A 173 27.30 -0.95 2.55
CA LEU A 173 26.08 -1.67 2.90
C LEU A 173 26.29 -2.56 4.12
N THR A 174 25.39 -2.46 5.10
CA THR A 174 25.32 -3.35 6.25
C THR A 174 23.99 -4.08 6.27
N VAL A 175 24.02 -5.40 6.41
CA VAL A 175 22.84 -6.27 6.53
C VAL A 175 22.72 -6.74 7.96
N PHE A 176 21.62 -6.39 8.62
CA PHE A 176 21.27 -6.84 9.98
C PHE A 176 20.37 -8.07 9.88
N THR A 177 20.82 -9.18 10.44
CA THR A 177 20.15 -10.49 10.32
C THR A 177 19.66 -11.04 11.66
N GLU A 178 20.02 -10.41 12.77
CA GLU A 178 19.77 -10.93 14.13
C GLU A 178 20.22 -12.40 14.32
N GLY A 179 21.19 -12.84 13.53
CA GLY A 179 21.69 -14.22 13.52
C GLY A 179 20.70 -15.26 12.94
N GLN A 180 19.63 -14.83 12.27
CA GLN A 180 18.57 -15.71 11.79
C GLN A 180 18.68 -16.04 10.28
N ALA A 181 19.44 -15.27 9.50
CA ALA A 181 19.66 -15.58 8.10
C ALA A 181 20.71 -16.68 7.93
N ASN A 182 20.39 -17.66 7.07
CA ASN A 182 21.28 -18.77 6.75
C ASN A 182 21.88 -18.54 5.36
N PHE A 183 23.19 -18.25 5.31
CA PHE A 183 23.93 -18.13 4.05
C PHE A 183 24.69 -19.41 3.75
N SER A 184 24.67 -19.89 2.50
CA SER A 184 25.60 -20.92 2.07
C SER A 184 27.03 -20.36 2.05
N ALA A 185 28.04 -21.25 2.04
CA ALA A 185 29.43 -20.82 1.96
C ALA A 185 29.71 -19.98 0.70
N GLU A 186 29.08 -20.30 -0.42
CA GLU A 186 29.19 -19.54 -1.66
C GLU A 186 28.55 -18.15 -1.51
N GLN A 187 27.35 -18.07 -0.92
CA GLN A 187 26.66 -16.81 -0.66
C GLN A 187 27.47 -15.89 0.25
N GLN A 188 27.99 -16.43 1.36
CA GLN A 188 28.85 -15.66 2.26
C GLN A 188 30.11 -15.15 1.55
N HIS A 189 30.78 -16.01 0.78
CA HIS A 189 31.96 -15.64 0.02
C HIS A 189 31.65 -14.51 -0.99
N GLU A 190 30.52 -14.58 -1.67
CA GLU A 190 30.11 -13.55 -2.63
C GLU A 190 29.81 -12.21 -1.93
N LEU A 191 29.11 -12.22 -0.78
CA LEU A 191 28.86 -11.01 0.01
C LEU A 191 30.16 -10.37 0.49
N ASP A 192 31.14 -11.19 0.93
CA ASP A 192 32.47 -10.72 1.36
C ASP A 192 33.24 -10.09 0.19
N GLN A 193 33.19 -10.69 -1.01
CA GLN A 193 33.82 -10.13 -2.22
C GLN A 193 33.21 -8.77 -2.63
N LEU A 194 31.91 -8.59 -2.39
CA LEU A 194 31.20 -7.33 -2.65
C LEU A 194 31.42 -6.29 -1.53
N GLY A 195 32.15 -6.65 -0.47
CA GLY A 195 32.40 -5.77 0.67
C GLY A 195 31.15 -5.49 1.53
N ILE A 196 30.13 -6.35 1.42
CA ILE A 196 28.87 -6.21 2.18
C ILE A 196 29.09 -6.72 3.60
N LYS A 197 28.79 -5.88 4.58
CA LYS A 197 28.97 -6.21 5.99
C LYS A 197 27.72 -6.93 6.52
N ILE A 198 27.91 -8.12 7.09
CA ILE A 198 26.84 -8.84 7.79
C ILE A 198 26.98 -8.56 9.29
N ASN A 199 25.91 -8.06 9.89
CA ASN A 199 25.83 -7.85 11.34
C ASN A 199 24.72 -8.75 11.90
N THR A 200 25.11 -9.65 12.82
CA THR A 200 24.22 -10.62 13.44
C THR A 200 23.65 -10.14 14.79
N GLN A 201 24.07 -8.97 15.26
CA GLN A 201 23.55 -8.39 16.49
C GLN A 201 22.13 -7.86 16.27
N LYS A 202 21.31 -7.95 17.31
CA LYS A 202 19.98 -7.39 17.32
C LYS A 202 20.04 -5.86 17.37
N ILE A 203 19.18 -5.20 16.58
CA ILE A 203 18.96 -3.77 16.70
C ILE A 203 17.99 -3.55 17.87
N CYS A 204 18.45 -2.91 18.93
CA CYS A 204 17.62 -2.57 20.09
C CYS A 204 16.86 -1.27 19.91
N ALA A 205 17.53 -0.26 19.33
CA ALA A 205 16.95 1.05 19.11
C ALA A 205 17.56 1.74 17.88
N VAL A 206 16.83 2.73 17.36
CA VAL A 206 17.35 3.71 16.40
C VAL A 206 17.12 5.12 16.93
N SER A 207 18.07 6.03 16.65
CA SER A 207 17.99 7.44 17.07
C SER A 207 18.49 8.38 15.98
N GLY A 208 18.24 9.68 16.14
CA GLY A 208 18.61 10.71 15.18
C GLY A 208 17.40 11.54 14.74
N GLU A 209 17.55 12.28 13.64
CA GLU A 209 16.48 13.10 13.06
C GLU A 209 15.95 12.45 11.78
N PRO A 210 14.62 12.28 11.62
CA PRO A 210 14.01 11.78 10.39
C PRO A 210 14.48 12.57 9.16
N GLY A 211 14.84 11.86 8.10
CA GLY A 211 15.38 12.48 6.90
C GLY A 211 16.89 12.79 6.96
N GLN A 212 17.56 12.57 8.09
CA GLN A 212 19.00 12.67 8.27
C GLN A 212 19.62 11.26 8.46
N PHE A 213 20.80 11.17 9.08
CA PHE A 213 21.38 9.88 9.42
C PHE A 213 20.70 9.26 10.65
N MET A 214 20.42 7.97 10.57
CA MET A 214 20.00 7.16 11.70
C MET A 214 21.22 6.56 12.38
N ASN A 215 21.24 6.56 13.71
CA ASN A 215 22.19 5.82 14.53
C ASN A 215 21.54 4.54 15.05
N PHE A 216 22.22 3.40 14.88
CA PHE A 216 21.76 2.08 15.29
C PHE A 216 22.40 1.68 16.61
N HIS A 217 21.57 1.34 17.59
CA HIS A 217 22.00 0.83 18.90
C HIS A 217 21.83 -0.70 18.91
N LEU A 218 22.94 -1.41 19.10
CA LEU A 218 22.99 -2.85 18.97
C LEU A 218 23.07 -3.54 20.34
N GLU A 219 22.52 -4.76 20.41
CA GLU A 219 22.57 -5.57 21.62
C GLU A 219 24.01 -5.92 21.97
N GLY A 220 24.39 -5.71 23.24
CA GLY A 220 25.72 -6.03 23.74
C GLY A 220 26.83 -5.05 23.34
N ASP A 221 26.50 -3.98 22.67
CA ASP A 221 27.46 -2.91 22.36
C ASP A 221 27.79 -2.09 23.62
N LYS A 222 28.90 -2.47 24.25
CA LYS A 222 29.44 -1.83 25.49
C LYS A 222 30.15 -0.50 25.20
N ASN A 223 30.56 -0.30 23.96
CA ASN A 223 31.37 0.86 23.57
C ASN A 223 30.48 2.01 23.08
N HIS A 224 29.17 1.76 22.84
CA HIS A 224 28.24 2.69 22.21
C HIS A 224 28.79 3.21 20.87
N ASP A 225 29.30 2.29 20.06
CA ASP A 225 29.84 2.62 18.75
C ASP A 225 28.77 3.24 17.88
N VAL A 226 29.11 4.34 17.23
CA VAL A 226 28.19 5.06 16.36
C VAL A 226 28.11 4.38 15.01
N LEU A 227 26.97 3.79 14.69
CA LEU A 227 26.70 3.16 13.40
C LEU A 227 25.65 3.96 12.62
N LEU A 228 26.11 4.88 11.80
CA LEU A 228 25.26 5.77 11.04
C LEU A 228 24.88 5.17 9.67
N ARG A 229 23.60 5.24 9.33
CA ARG A 229 23.08 4.90 7.99
C ARG A 229 22.09 5.96 7.52
N ARG A 230 22.10 6.24 6.23
CA ARG A 230 21.20 7.23 5.64
C ARG A 230 19.83 6.65 5.33
N GLY A 231 19.76 5.35 5.07
CA GLY A 231 18.53 4.63 4.80
C GLY A 231 18.63 3.17 5.21
N MET A 232 17.50 2.56 5.56
CA MET A 232 17.35 1.15 5.84
C MET A 232 16.22 0.56 4.99
N PHE A 233 16.53 -0.51 4.27
CA PHE A 233 15.53 -1.29 3.54
C PHE A 233 15.10 -2.49 4.37
N ILE A 234 13.80 -2.75 4.37
CA ILE A 234 13.20 -3.79 5.19
C ILE A 234 12.05 -4.44 4.43
N HIS A 235 11.95 -5.76 4.51
CA HIS A 235 10.70 -6.44 4.14
C HIS A 235 9.72 -6.28 5.30
N LEU A 236 8.57 -5.68 5.03
CA LEU A 236 7.53 -5.44 6.03
C LEU A 236 6.37 -6.39 5.83
N GLU A 237 5.93 -6.97 6.91
CA GLU A 237 4.58 -7.53 6.97
C GLU A 237 3.55 -6.39 6.89
N PHE A 238 2.35 -6.72 6.48
CA PHE A 238 1.26 -5.76 6.41
C PHE A 238 -0.06 -6.41 6.85
N GLN A 239 -1.03 -5.57 7.16
CA GLN A 239 -2.40 -5.98 7.43
C GLN A 239 -3.37 -5.26 6.50
N LEU A 240 -4.43 -5.97 6.09
CA LEU A 240 -5.52 -5.38 5.32
C LEU A 240 -6.29 -4.35 6.15
N ASN A 241 -6.48 -3.16 5.59
CA ASN A 241 -7.36 -2.17 6.20
C ASN A 241 -8.83 -2.61 6.07
N ASN A 242 -9.65 -2.18 7.03
CA ASN A 242 -11.08 -2.53 7.09
C ASN A 242 -11.36 -4.05 7.07
N ARG A 243 -10.51 -4.83 7.75
CA ARG A 243 -10.62 -6.29 7.84
C ARG A 243 -12.04 -6.74 8.25
N ALA A 244 -12.71 -6.02 9.12
CA ALA A 244 -14.07 -6.34 9.55
C ALA A 244 -15.10 -6.36 8.41
N LEU A 245 -14.97 -5.49 7.39
CA LEU A 245 -15.83 -5.49 6.21
C LEU A 245 -15.52 -6.66 5.26
N ILE A 246 -14.24 -7.01 5.15
CA ILE A 246 -13.77 -8.15 4.36
C ILE A 246 -14.33 -9.44 4.94
N ASP A 247 -14.24 -9.62 6.27
CA ASP A 247 -14.76 -10.78 6.98
C ASP A 247 -16.30 -10.83 6.95
N GLN A 248 -16.98 -9.67 7.01
CA GLN A 248 -18.43 -9.59 6.93
C GLN A 248 -19.00 -10.08 5.59
N LEU A 249 -18.24 -9.94 4.50
CA LEU A 249 -18.60 -10.41 3.17
C LEU A 249 -18.00 -11.78 2.83
N ASP A 250 -17.36 -12.45 3.78
CA ASP A 250 -16.68 -13.74 3.60
C ASP A 250 -15.72 -13.73 2.38
N LEU A 251 -15.01 -12.63 2.17
CA LEU A 251 -14.09 -12.52 1.04
C LEU A 251 -12.88 -13.44 1.24
N VAL A 252 -12.53 -14.19 0.21
CA VAL A 252 -11.37 -15.08 0.24
C VAL A 252 -10.08 -14.28 0.31
N ILE A 253 -9.20 -14.64 1.26
CA ILE A 253 -7.86 -14.08 1.42
C ILE A 253 -6.84 -15.14 1.06
N THR A 254 -5.82 -14.74 0.30
CA THR A 254 -4.73 -15.63 -0.11
C THR A 254 -3.79 -15.94 1.07
N ALA A 255 -2.90 -16.92 0.89
CA ALA A 255 -1.88 -17.26 1.90
C ALA A 255 -0.93 -16.08 2.20
N GLU A 256 -0.75 -15.17 1.23
CA GLU A 256 0.09 -13.97 1.36
C GLU A 256 -0.63 -12.80 2.04
N GLY A 257 -1.90 -12.98 2.45
CA GLY A 257 -2.64 -11.98 3.22
C GLY A 257 -3.33 -10.88 2.40
N ILE A 258 -3.50 -11.07 1.09
CA ILE A 258 -4.25 -10.14 0.22
C ILE A 258 -5.62 -10.71 -0.14
N VAL A 259 -6.56 -9.86 -0.55
CA VAL A 259 -7.86 -10.28 -1.04
C VAL A 259 -7.70 -10.98 -2.39
N SER A 260 -8.24 -12.21 -2.51
CA SER A 260 -8.25 -12.96 -3.76
C SER A 260 -9.20 -12.32 -4.76
N VAL A 261 -8.73 -12.08 -5.97
CA VAL A 261 -9.51 -11.48 -7.05
C VAL A 261 -9.26 -12.22 -8.37
N ASP A 262 -10.21 -12.12 -9.29
CA ASP A 262 -10.04 -12.59 -10.66
C ASP A 262 -9.25 -11.57 -11.54
N SER A 263 -9.13 -11.85 -12.83
CA SER A 263 -8.46 -10.96 -13.78
C SER A 263 -9.10 -9.59 -13.94
N ASN A 264 -10.33 -9.42 -13.49
CA ASN A 264 -11.11 -8.19 -13.53
C ASN A 264 -11.15 -7.49 -12.17
N TYR A 265 -10.37 -7.98 -11.21
CA TYR A 265 -10.34 -7.55 -9.81
C TYR A 265 -11.67 -7.74 -9.06
N GLN A 266 -12.56 -8.64 -9.53
CA GLN A 266 -13.74 -9.06 -8.78
C GLN A 266 -13.33 -10.08 -7.72
N THR A 267 -13.87 -9.92 -6.52
CA THR A 267 -13.63 -10.81 -5.38
C THR A 267 -14.44 -12.10 -5.49
N SER A 268 -14.35 -12.96 -4.48
CA SER A 268 -15.22 -14.14 -4.34
C SER A 268 -16.71 -13.79 -4.24
N GLN A 269 -17.05 -12.54 -3.87
CA GLN A 269 -18.40 -12.04 -3.80
C GLN A 269 -18.77 -11.30 -5.09
N ALA A 270 -19.78 -11.76 -5.82
CA ALA A 270 -20.25 -11.12 -7.05
C ALA A 270 -20.65 -9.66 -6.81
N GLY A 271 -20.20 -8.75 -7.69
CA GLY A 271 -20.47 -7.32 -7.58
C GLY A 271 -19.58 -6.56 -6.61
N VAL A 272 -18.65 -7.24 -5.93
CA VAL A 272 -17.64 -6.67 -5.05
C VAL A 272 -16.25 -6.80 -5.67
N TYR A 273 -15.51 -5.72 -5.72
CA TYR A 273 -14.18 -5.62 -6.31
C TYR A 273 -13.16 -5.16 -5.26
N ALA A 274 -11.90 -5.61 -5.38
CA ALA A 274 -10.81 -5.15 -4.54
C ALA A 274 -9.63 -4.71 -5.41
N VAL A 275 -9.14 -3.50 -5.20
CA VAL A 275 -8.12 -2.87 -6.05
C VAL A 275 -6.97 -2.28 -5.23
N GLY A 276 -5.82 -2.06 -5.86
CA GLY A 276 -4.64 -1.52 -5.22
C GLY A 276 -3.90 -2.51 -4.35
N ASP A 277 -3.23 -2.00 -3.32
CA ASP A 277 -2.31 -2.77 -2.47
C ASP A 277 -2.98 -3.95 -1.74
N MET A 278 -4.27 -3.90 -1.53
CA MET A 278 -5.01 -4.98 -0.85
C MET A 278 -5.25 -6.22 -1.73
N SER A 279 -5.04 -6.12 -3.04
CA SER A 279 -5.34 -7.19 -4.01
C SER A 279 -4.13 -7.73 -4.74
N HIS A 280 -2.93 -7.21 -4.48
CA HIS A 280 -1.72 -7.64 -5.18
C HIS A 280 -0.45 -7.35 -4.38
N LEU A 281 0.57 -8.23 -4.47
CA LEU A 281 1.85 -8.05 -3.78
C LEU A 281 2.77 -7.02 -4.44
N PHE A 282 2.57 -6.73 -5.72
CA PHE A 282 3.29 -5.64 -6.40
C PHE A 282 2.64 -4.28 -6.06
N GLN A 283 2.83 -3.85 -4.82
CA GLN A 283 2.21 -2.70 -4.19
C GLN A 283 2.87 -1.39 -4.65
N LYS A 284 2.39 -0.86 -5.77
CA LYS A 284 2.89 0.36 -6.41
C LYS A 284 1.76 1.23 -6.94
N ILE A 285 2.00 2.54 -7.04
CA ILE A 285 1.04 3.48 -7.62
C ILE A 285 0.61 3.03 -9.03
N SER A 286 1.54 2.59 -9.88
CA SER A 286 1.23 2.09 -11.22
C SER A 286 0.27 0.91 -11.21
N HIS A 287 0.43 -0.03 -10.27
CA HIS A 287 -0.50 -1.16 -10.10
C HIS A 287 -1.85 -0.69 -9.53
N ALA A 288 -1.84 0.22 -8.57
CA ALA A 288 -3.06 0.78 -8.00
C ALA A 288 -3.93 1.46 -9.08
N LEU A 289 -3.32 2.21 -9.98
CA LEU A 289 -4.01 2.83 -11.13
C LEU A 289 -4.53 1.79 -12.12
N HIS A 290 -3.70 0.78 -12.46
CA HIS A 290 -4.08 -0.28 -13.38
C HIS A 290 -5.28 -1.09 -12.87
N SER A 291 -5.17 -1.63 -11.65
CA SER A 291 -6.23 -2.46 -11.05
C SER A 291 -7.56 -1.73 -10.96
N ALA A 292 -7.51 -0.45 -10.57
CA ALA A 292 -8.66 0.42 -10.47
C ALA A 292 -9.36 0.63 -11.82
N ASN A 293 -8.59 0.91 -12.88
CA ASN A 293 -9.13 1.10 -14.22
C ASN A 293 -9.74 -0.17 -14.80
N VAL A 294 -9.11 -1.32 -14.60
CA VAL A 294 -9.64 -2.62 -15.04
C VAL A 294 -10.96 -2.93 -14.34
N ALA A 295 -11.01 -2.81 -13.01
CA ALA A 295 -12.24 -3.04 -12.24
C ALA A 295 -13.36 -2.09 -12.67
N ALA A 296 -13.06 -0.78 -12.78
CA ALA A 296 -14.04 0.23 -13.18
C ALA A 296 -14.59 0.00 -14.59
N PHE A 297 -13.73 -0.41 -15.54
CA PHE A 297 -14.14 -0.79 -16.89
C PHE A 297 -15.12 -1.96 -16.88
N HIS A 298 -14.82 -3.03 -16.15
CA HIS A 298 -15.71 -4.20 -16.07
C HIS A 298 -17.01 -3.89 -15.35
N ILE A 299 -16.98 -3.07 -14.31
CA ILE A 299 -18.19 -2.57 -13.64
C ILE A 299 -19.07 -1.80 -14.61
N ASP A 300 -18.49 -0.84 -15.33
CA ASP A 300 -19.24 0.00 -16.28
C ASP A 300 -19.91 -0.85 -17.36
N HIS A 301 -19.17 -1.77 -17.99
CA HIS A 301 -19.70 -2.69 -18.99
C HIS A 301 -20.80 -3.58 -18.42
N GLY A 302 -20.59 -4.17 -17.23
CA GLY A 302 -21.60 -5.01 -16.57
C GLY A 302 -22.89 -4.25 -16.28
N LEU A 303 -22.79 -3.01 -15.78
CA LEU A 303 -23.96 -2.16 -15.53
C LEU A 303 -24.66 -1.72 -16.81
N ALA A 304 -23.92 -1.51 -17.91
CA ALA A 304 -24.51 -1.16 -19.21
C ALA A 304 -25.31 -2.31 -19.85
N MET A 305 -24.96 -3.55 -19.52
CA MET A 305 -25.67 -4.75 -20.01
C MET A 305 -26.86 -5.16 -19.13
N MET A 306 -27.07 -4.51 -17.99
CA MET A 306 -28.24 -4.75 -17.17
C MET A 306 -29.51 -4.28 -17.91
N PRO A 307 -30.60 -5.08 -17.85
CA PRO A 307 -31.84 -4.66 -18.50
C PRO A 307 -32.35 -3.34 -17.89
N TYR A 308 -32.74 -2.42 -18.78
CA TYR A 308 -33.51 -1.24 -18.38
C TYR A 308 -34.93 -1.73 -18.04
N TYR A 309 -35.27 -1.78 -16.77
CA TYR A 309 -36.65 -2.05 -16.35
C TYR A 309 -37.33 -0.76 -15.88
#